data_ddee488498b934850e656db4e73aea55
#
_entry.id   ddee488498b934850e656db4e73aea55
#
_cell.length_a   1.000
_cell.length_b   1.000
_cell.length_c   1.000
_cell.angle_alpha   90.00
_cell.angle_beta   90.00
_cell.angle_gamma   90.00
#
_symmetry.space_group_name_H-M   'P 1'
#
loop_
_entity.id
_entity.type
_entity.pdbx_description
1 polymer ?
#
loop_
_entity_poly.entity_id
_entity_poly.type
_entity_poly.pdbx_seq_one_letter_code
_entity_poly.pdbx_strand_id
1 'polypeptide(L)'
;MLRIRRSTSRPERRCFTRILMIDITLENFEAEVVAASMQTPVLVDFWAPWCGPCQSLGPVLEKLETEYAGRFTLAKIDSDQQQQLAQMFGVRSIPTCVLMVNGQPVDGFTGAQTEGQVRAFLDKHLPPAEAAPEPEPEDDAAAALAAGDTEAALDKLQQAITAAPDSDDARFDYIKLLLQLGREDDAKVAFAPVIARAGLSRKLSALKSWMDALDFVATSASGAGDTGPFDVKIAENKRDFDARFGRARWLVAHQRWQDAMDELLDILMRDKTWNDEAARKLYVAILELIEPPRVKVADGQIPPEDPLVATYRRRLSSVVLS
;
A
#
# COMPACT_ATOMS: atom_id res chain seq x y z
N MET A 1 9.76 39.33 -39.18
CA MET A 1 10.02 38.97 -37.79
C MET A 1 8.68 38.72 -37.07
N LEU A 2 8.27 37.47 -37.02
CA LEU A 2 7.00 37.06 -36.35
C LEU A 2 7.36 36.43 -35.01
N ARG A 3 6.94 37.08 -33.91
CA ARG A 3 7.09 36.52 -32.53
C ARG A 3 5.94 35.57 -32.27
N ILE A 4 6.25 34.26 -32.18
CA ILE A 4 5.32 33.23 -31.72
C ILE A 4 5.34 33.25 -30.17
N ARG A 5 4.23 33.67 -29.56
CA ARG A 5 3.99 33.51 -28.14
C ARG A 5 3.58 32.07 -27.88
N ARG A 6 4.41 31.31 -27.20
CA ARG A 6 4.04 30.00 -26.63
C ARG A 6 3.23 30.22 -25.35
N SER A 7 1.95 29.91 -25.42
CA SER A 7 1.08 29.78 -24.25
C SER A 7 1.35 28.41 -23.62
N THR A 8 1.93 28.40 -22.43
CA THR A 8 2.05 27.20 -21.59
C THR A 8 0.85 27.13 -20.67
N SER A 9 -0.22 26.50 -21.14
CA SER A 9 -1.33 26.11 -20.27
C SER A 9 -0.94 24.84 -19.50
N ARG A 10 -0.68 25.01 -18.23
CA ARG A 10 -0.50 23.92 -17.24
C ARG A 10 -1.86 23.28 -17.01
N PRO A 11 -2.03 21.94 -17.15
CA PRO A 11 -3.27 21.29 -16.74
C PRO A 11 -3.28 21.20 -15.21
N GLU A 12 -4.12 21.99 -14.56
CA GLU A 12 -4.49 21.78 -13.16
C GLU A 12 -5.21 20.45 -13.05
N ARG A 13 -4.53 19.44 -12.53
CA ARG A 13 -5.17 18.19 -12.09
C ARG A 13 -5.83 18.46 -10.74
N ARG A 14 -7.04 18.98 -10.79
CA ARG A 14 -7.95 18.89 -9.66
C ARG A 14 -8.41 17.44 -9.57
N CYS A 15 -7.84 16.71 -8.62
CA CYS A 15 -8.41 15.45 -8.16
C CYS A 15 -9.70 15.79 -7.39
N PHE A 16 -10.81 15.89 -8.12
CA PHE A 16 -12.14 15.90 -7.53
C PHE A 16 -12.46 14.44 -7.19
N THR A 17 -12.35 14.09 -5.92
CA THR A 17 -13.11 12.97 -5.39
C THR A 17 -14.57 13.33 -5.62
N ARG A 18 -15.16 12.76 -6.64
CA ARG A 18 -16.57 12.94 -7.00
C ARG A 18 -17.36 12.21 -5.91
N ILE A 19 -17.88 12.98 -4.95
CA ILE A 19 -18.91 12.48 -4.03
C ILE A 19 -20.07 12.08 -4.94
N LEU A 20 -20.27 10.78 -5.10
CA LEU A 20 -21.40 10.21 -5.83
C LEU A 20 -22.61 10.33 -4.91
N MET A 21 -23.36 11.43 -4.99
CA MET A 21 -24.72 11.46 -4.46
C MET A 21 -25.50 10.34 -5.12
N ILE A 22 -25.98 9.38 -4.34
CA ILE A 22 -26.74 8.24 -4.85
C ILE A 22 -28.21 8.62 -4.78
N ASP A 23 -28.83 8.87 -5.95
CA ASP A 23 -30.27 8.99 -6.05
C ASP A 23 -30.90 7.60 -5.97
N ILE A 24 -31.71 7.38 -4.96
CA ILE A 24 -32.32 6.10 -4.67
C ILE A 24 -33.66 5.98 -5.37
N THR A 25 -33.85 4.89 -6.07
CA THR A 25 -35.11 4.46 -6.70
C THR A 25 -35.54 3.10 -6.12
N LEU A 26 -36.77 2.68 -6.42
CA LEU A 26 -37.24 1.35 -5.99
C LEU A 26 -36.35 0.22 -6.50
N GLU A 27 -35.73 0.41 -7.67
CA GLU A 27 -34.88 -0.61 -8.32
C GLU A 27 -33.53 -0.81 -7.64
N ASN A 28 -32.89 0.28 -7.14
CA ASN A 28 -31.60 0.21 -6.50
C ASN A 28 -31.62 0.25 -4.96
N PHE A 29 -32.81 0.44 -4.36
CA PHE A 29 -32.98 0.58 -2.91
C PHE A 29 -32.39 -0.60 -2.13
N GLU A 30 -32.64 -1.84 -2.58
CA GLU A 30 -32.15 -3.05 -1.91
C GLU A 30 -30.63 -3.09 -1.88
N ALA A 31 -29.98 -2.76 -2.99
CA ALA A 31 -28.53 -2.79 -3.10
C ALA A 31 -27.85 -1.60 -2.39
N GLU A 32 -28.35 -0.38 -2.67
CA GLU A 32 -27.65 0.86 -2.26
C GLU A 32 -28.04 1.32 -0.84
N VAL A 33 -29.13 0.81 -0.27
CA VAL A 33 -29.55 1.17 1.09
C VAL A 33 -29.51 -0.05 2.00
N VAL A 34 -30.26 -1.13 1.68
CA VAL A 34 -30.38 -2.26 2.59
C VAL A 34 -29.05 -3.03 2.68
N ALA A 35 -28.53 -3.50 1.55
CA ALA A 35 -27.28 -4.28 1.52
C ALA A 35 -26.08 -3.40 1.90
N ALA A 36 -26.00 -2.15 1.44
CA ALA A 36 -24.93 -1.23 1.80
C ALA A 36 -24.89 -0.94 3.31
N SER A 37 -26.07 -0.82 3.97
CA SER A 37 -26.13 -0.58 5.41
C SER A 37 -25.67 -1.75 6.29
N MET A 38 -25.44 -2.93 5.71
CA MET A 38 -24.80 -4.06 6.38
C MET A 38 -23.32 -3.81 6.66
N GLN A 39 -22.67 -2.94 5.89
CA GLN A 39 -21.25 -2.62 6.03
C GLN A 39 -21.05 -1.21 6.58
N THR A 40 -21.74 -0.23 6.03
CA THR A 40 -21.61 1.18 6.41
C THR A 40 -23.01 1.75 6.66
N PRO A 41 -23.29 2.40 7.82
CA PRO A 41 -24.55 3.05 8.06
C PRO A 41 -24.99 3.96 6.91
N VAL A 42 -26.26 3.92 6.52
CA VAL A 42 -26.80 4.73 5.43
C VAL A 42 -27.84 5.69 5.99
N LEU A 43 -27.61 7.00 5.82
CA LEU A 43 -28.58 8.04 6.17
C LEU A 43 -29.46 8.33 4.93
N VAL A 44 -30.70 7.91 4.99
CA VAL A 44 -31.69 8.11 3.91
C VAL A 44 -32.39 9.44 4.12
N ASP A 45 -32.27 10.39 3.17
CA ASP A 45 -32.95 11.70 3.16
C ASP A 45 -34.14 11.67 2.20
N PHE A 46 -35.36 11.75 2.76
CA PHE A 46 -36.61 11.92 2.01
C PHE A 46 -36.85 13.38 1.77
N TRP A 47 -36.78 13.84 0.53
CA TRP A 47 -36.84 15.21 0.10
C TRP A 47 -37.76 15.42 -1.12
N ALA A 48 -37.96 16.66 -1.55
CA ALA A 48 -38.54 17.00 -2.85
C ALA A 48 -38.01 18.36 -3.36
N PRO A 49 -38.02 18.62 -4.69
CA PRO A 49 -37.48 19.85 -5.28
C PRO A 49 -38.11 21.15 -4.78
N TRP A 50 -39.38 21.10 -4.47
CA TRP A 50 -40.16 22.25 -3.99
C TRP A 50 -40.06 22.49 -2.48
N CYS A 51 -39.41 21.59 -1.74
CA CYS A 51 -39.33 21.65 -0.28
C CYS A 51 -38.22 22.60 0.17
N GLY A 52 -38.57 23.83 0.55
CA GLY A 52 -37.61 24.82 1.03
C GLY A 52 -36.74 24.36 2.22
N PRO A 53 -37.33 23.76 3.29
CA PRO A 53 -36.55 23.20 4.39
C PRO A 53 -35.58 22.11 3.96
N CYS A 54 -35.92 21.27 2.96
CA CYS A 54 -35.01 20.23 2.40
C CYS A 54 -33.80 20.85 1.70
N GLN A 55 -34.02 21.97 0.97
CA GLN A 55 -32.93 22.69 0.30
C GLN A 55 -31.92 23.27 1.29
N SER A 56 -32.36 23.59 2.51
CA SER A 56 -31.46 24.05 3.58
C SER A 56 -30.73 22.91 4.28
N LEU A 57 -31.38 21.74 4.42
CA LEU A 57 -30.79 20.57 5.09
C LEU A 57 -29.78 19.82 4.20
N GLY A 58 -30.08 19.69 2.90
CA GLY A 58 -29.23 18.94 1.96
C GLY A 58 -27.76 19.29 2.04
N PRO A 59 -27.35 20.56 1.89
CA PRO A 59 -25.96 20.98 2.00
C PRO A 59 -25.30 20.63 3.36
N VAL A 60 -26.09 20.62 4.44
CA VAL A 60 -25.64 20.25 5.79
C VAL A 60 -25.30 18.75 5.83
N LEU A 61 -26.18 17.91 5.26
CA LEU A 61 -25.96 16.45 5.20
C LEU A 61 -24.75 16.11 4.33
N GLU A 62 -24.62 16.73 3.17
CA GLU A 62 -23.49 16.55 2.24
C GLU A 62 -22.14 16.97 2.87
N LYS A 63 -22.15 18.09 3.59
CA LYS A 63 -20.97 18.53 4.36
C LYS A 63 -20.58 17.50 5.43
N LEU A 64 -21.57 17.03 6.20
CA LEU A 64 -21.33 16.04 7.25
C LEU A 64 -20.89 14.69 6.69
N GLU A 65 -21.43 14.22 5.57
CA GLU A 65 -20.94 13.01 4.89
C GLU A 65 -19.45 13.11 4.58
N THR A 66 -19.03 14.27 4.05
CA THR A 66 -17.62 14.55 3.76
C THR A 66 -16.77 14.57 5.04
N GLU A 67 -17.23 15.23 6.09
CA GLU A 67 -16.49 15.34 7.36
C GLU A 67 -16.41 14.02 8.13
N TYR A 68 -17.42 13.18 8.00
CA TYR A 68 -17.46 11.85 8.62
C TYR A 68 -16.68 10.78 7.81
N ALA A 69 -16.16 11.15 6.63
CA ALA A 69 -15.16 10.39 5.88
C ALA A 69 -15.47 8.87 5.75
N GLY A 70 -16.70 8.54 5.31
CA GLY A 70 -17.11 7.16 5.08
C GLY A 70 -17.68 6.42 6.30
N ARG A 71 -17.84 7.07 7.45
CA ARG A 71 -18.53 6.49 8.62
C ARG A 71 -20.04 6.32 8.39
N PHE A 72 -20.60 7.03 7.46
CA PHE A 72 -21.94 6.80 6.89
C PHE A 72 -21.98 7.24 5.42
N THR A 73 -22.98 6.77 4.71
CA THR A 73 -23.28 7.17 3.32
C THR A 73 -24.60 7.90 3.27
N LEU A 74 -24.69 8.97 2.49
CA LEU A 74 -25.94 9.74 2.28
C LEU A 74 -26.68 9.21 1.05
N ALA A 75 -27.89 8.72 1.24
CA ALA A 75 -28.79 8.28 0.19
C ALA A 75 -29.98 9.22 0.09
N LYS A 76 -30.30 9.73 -1.11
CA LYS A 76 -31.41 10.69 -1.29
C LYS A 76 -32.59 10.06 -2.03
N ILE A 77 -33.80 10.22 -1.51
CA ILE A 77 -35.05 9.72 -2.09
C ILE A 77 -35.98 10.92 -2.39
N ASP A 78 -36.22 11.13 -3.67
CA ASP A 78 -37.28 12.08 -4.10
C ASP A 78 -38.66 11.47 -3.77
N SER A 79 -39.32 12.02 -2.76
CA SER A 79 -40.60 11.51 -2.26
C SER A 79 -41.76 11.66 -3.25
N ASP A 80 -41.66 12.58 -4.22
CA ASP A 80 -42.68 12.72 -5.27
C ASP A 80 -42.52 11.61 -6.33
N GLN A 81 -41.29 11.26 -6.67
CA GLN A 81 -40.98 10.19 -7.65
C GLN A 81 -41.05 8.80 -7.04
N GLN A 82 -40.67 8.66 -5.76
CA GLN A 82 -40.54 7.37 -5.08
C GLN A 82 -41.59 7.25 -3.93
N GLN A 83 -42.86 7.51 -4.25
CA GLN A 83 -43.98 7.50 -3.26
C GLN A 83 -44.11 6.16 -2.54
N GLN A 84 -43.81 5.05 -3.22
CA GLN A 84 -43.84 3.71 -2.63
C GLN A 84 -42.78 3.55 -1.51
N LEU A 85 -41.57 4.04 -1.73
CA LEU A 85 -40.51 4.02 -0.70
C LEU A 85 -40.92 4.94 0.47
N ALA A 86 -41.41 6.15 0.19
CA ALA A 86 -41.88 7.05 1.24
C ALA A 86 -43.01 6.43 2.11
N GLN A 87 -43.94 5.68 1.48
CA GLN A 87 -45.00 4.95 2.21
C GLN A 87 -44.42 3.78 3.02
N MET A 88 -43.47 3.01 2.49
CA MET A 88 -42.83 1.90 3.22
C MET A 88 -42.14 2.38 4.50
N PHE A 89 -41.52 3.58 4.46
CA PHE A 89 -40.89 4.19 5.62
C PHE A 89 -41.86 5.00 6.50
N GLY A 90 -43.13 5.08 6.12
CA GLY A 90 -44.14 5.82 6.88
C GLY A 90 -43.89 7.34 6.90
N VAL A 91 -43.23 7.88 5.89
CA VAL A 91 -42.92 9.31 5.77
C VAL A 91 -44.22 10.11 5.58
N ARG A 92 -44.49 11.00 6.51
CA ARG A 92 -45.69 11.85 6.50
C ARG A 92 -45.43 13.32 6.16
N SER A 93 -44.19 13.72 6.27
CA SER A 93 -43.70 15.07 5.97
C SER A 93 -42.23 15.03 5.58
N ILE A 94 -41.79 16.01 4.80
CA ILE A 94 -40.41 16.19 4.37
C ILE A 94 -39.86 17.54 4.90
N PRO A 95 -38.51 17.59 5.17
CA PRO A 95 -37.55 16.47 5.12
C PRO A 95 -37.80 15.46 6.23
N THR A 96 -37.53 14.20 5.94
CA THR A 96 -37.41 13.14 6.95
C THR A 96 -36.17 12.35 6.65
N CYS A 97 -35.27 12.20 7.64
CA CYS A 97 -34.08 11.42 7.54
C CYS A 97 -34.23 10.17 8.40
N VAL A 98 -33.83 9.01 7.84
CA VAL A 98 -33.85 7.71 8.51
C VAL A 98 -32.47 7.07 8.42
N LEU A 99 -31.90 6.68 9.55
CA LEU A 99 -30.62 5.97 9.61
C LEU A 99 -30.86 4.47 9.52
N MET A 100 -30.24 3.85 8.54
CA MET A 100 -30.23 2.42 8.30
C MET A 100 -28.91 1.83 8.81
N VAL A 101 -28.99 0.76 9.59
CA VAL A 101 -27.83 -0.01 10.07
C VAL A 101 -28.17 -1.50 10.02
N ASN A 102 -27.27 -2.31 9.52
CA ASN A 102 -27.48 -3.76 9.38
C ASN A 102 -28.79 -4.14 8.65
N GLY A 103 -29.13 -3.41 7.59
CA GLY A 103 -30.31 -3.66 6.78
C GLY A 103 -31.62 -3.17 7.40
N GLN A 104 -31.61 -2.50 8.55
CA GLN A 104 -32.83 -2.06 9.27
C GLN A 104 -32.79 -0.60 9.66
N PRO A 105 -33.94 0.09 9.69
CA PRO A 105 -34.04 1.45 10.24
C PRO A 105 -33.86 1.40 11.76
N VAL A 106 -32.91 2.20 12.28
CA VAL A 106 -32.61 2.24 13.73
C VAL A 106 -33.09 3.49 14.42
N ASP A 107 -33.08 4.65 13.74
CA ASP A 107 -33.56 5.93 14.27
C ASP A 107 -33.79 6.91 13.11
N GLY A 108 -34.41 8.08 13.38
CA GLY A 108 -34.63 9.09 12.37
C GLY A 108 -35.11 10.41 12.96
N PHE A 109 -35.13 11.45 12.14
CA PHE A 109 -35.68 12.74 12.51
C PHE A 109 -36.51 13.35 11.38
N THR A 110 -37.42 14.21 11.72
CA THR A 110 -38.32 14.91 10.78
C THR A 110 -38.15 16.41 10.92
N GLY A 111 -38.21 17.13 9.79
CA GLY A 111 -38.02 18.57 9.70
C GLY A 111 -36.55 18.97 9.56
N ALA A 112 -36.31 20.22 9.16
CA ALA A 112 -34.97 20.75 9.04
C ALA A 112 -34.29 20.81 10.40
N GLN A 113 -33.07 20.28 10.47
CA GLN A 113 -32.22 20.31 11.65
C GLN A 113 -31.01 21.20 11.40
N THR A 114 -30.45 21.78 12.46
CA THR A 114 -29.18 22.48 12.40
C THR A 114 -28.02 21.47 12.27
N GLU A 115 -26.87 21.90 11.75
CA GLU A 115 -25.66 21.05 11.65
C GLU A 115 -25.30 20.37 12.99
N GLY A 116 -25.37 21.14 14.10
CA GLY A 116 -25.08 20.60 15.43
C GLY A 116 -26.07 19.53 15.89
N GLN A 117 -27.33 19.63 15.51
CA GLN A 117 -28.34 18.61 15.83
C GLN A 117 -28.14 17.33 14.99
N VAL A 118 -27.86 17.49 13.68
CA VAL A 118 -27.56 16.33 12.83
C VAL A 118 -26.29 15.64 13.31
N ARG A 119 -25.28 16.41 13.67
CA ARG A 119 -24.01 15.86 14.23
C ARG A 119 -24.28 15.06 15.52
N ALA A 120 -25.01 15.62 16.46
CA ALA A 120 -25.39 14.95 17.71
C ALA A 120 -26.20 13.66 17.46
N PHE A 121 -27.07 13.67 16.44
CA PHE A 121 -27.81 12.48 16.02
C PHE A 121 -26.88 11.41 15.45
N LEU A 122 -25.96 11.78 14.55
CA LEU A 122 -25.00 10.85 13.97
C LEU A 122 -24.06 10.28 15.03
N ASP A 123 -23.50 11.11 15.91
CA ASP A 123 -22.57 10.69 16.96
C ASP A 123 -23.20 9.74 17.98
N LYS A 124 -24.52 9.80 18.15
CA LYS A 124 -25.29 8.87 19.02
C LYS A 124 -25.34 7.45 18.44
N HIS A 125 -25.38 7.32 17.11
CA HIS A 125 -25.68 6.07 16.43
C HIS A 125 -24.49 5.49 15.66
N LEU A 126 -23.58 6.34 15.21
CA LEU A 126 -22.37 5.87 14.55
C LEU A 126 -21.34 5.43 15.60
N PRO A 127 -20.59 4.37 15.33
CA PRO A 127 -19.46 4.05 16.19
C PRO A 127 -18.63 5.33 16.39
N PRO A 128 -18.00 5.53 17.57
CA PRO A 128 -17.07 6.62 17.77
C PRO A 128 -16.18 6.67 16.53
N ALA A 129 -15.79 7.86 16.06
CA ALA A 129 -14.75 7.91 15.06
C ALA A 129 -13.65 7.02 15.62
N GLU A 130 -13.55 5.78 15.11
CA GLU A 130 -12.23 5.16 15.11
C GLU A 130 -11.39 6.25 14.52
N ALA A 131 -10.45 6.80 15.29
CA ALA A 131 -9.45 7.70 14.77
C ALA A 131 -9.07 7.08 13.45
N ALA A 132 -9.30 7.78 12.33
CA ALA A 132 -9.01 7.29 10.99
C ALA A 132 -7.71 6.54 11.16
N PRO A 133 -7.63 5.22 10.86
CA PRO A 133 -6.51 4.43 11.32
C PRO A 133 -5.30 5.31 11.13
N GLU A 134 -4.65 5.69 12.25
CA GLU A 134 -3.49 6.58 12.16
C GLU A 134 -2.66 5.90 11.12
N PRO A 135 -2.27 6.60 10.03
CA PRO A 135 -1.61 5.95 8.91
C PRO A 135 -0.56 5.03 9.51
N GLU A 136 -0.63 3.75 9.17
CA GLU A 136 0.24 2.75 9.79
C GLU A 136 1.64 3.34 9.72
N PRO A 137 2.48 3.29 10.77
CA PRO A 137 3.80 3.92 10.74
C PRO A 137 4.62 3.53 9.50
N GLU A 138 4.30 2.41 8.88
CA GLU A 138 4.85 1.95 7.60
C GLU A 138 4.36 2.80 6.42
N ASP A 139 3.08 3.20 6.37
CA ASP A 139 2.53 4.08 5.33
C ASP A 139 3.15 5.50 5.46
N ASP A 140 3.32 5.98 6.70
CA ASP A 140 4.02 7.24 7.01
C ASP A 140 5.50 7.20 6.60
N ALA A 141 6.18 6.06 6.81
CA ALA A 141 7.56 5.87 6.38
C ALA A 141 7.69 5.91 4.85
N ALA A 142 6.76 5.28 4.12
CA ALA A 142 6.73 5.34 2.66
C ALA A 142 6.52 6.77 2.14
N ALA A 143 5.66 7.55 2.80
CA ALA A 143 5.44 8.96 2.46
C ALA A 143 6.70 9.82 2.73
N ALA A 144 7.40 9.60 3.85
CA ALA A 144 8.65 10.28 4.17
C ALA A 144 9.75 9.96 3.14
N LEU A 145 9.88 8.69 2.73
CA LEU A 145 10.81 8.28 1.66
C LEU A 145 10.49 8.96 0.32
N ALA A 146 9.22 9.04 -0.05
CA ALA A 146 8.79 9.73 -1.26
C ALA A 146 9.09 11.24 -1.23
N ALA A 147 9.09 11.84 -0.04
CA ALA A 147 9.50 13.23 0.20
C ALA A 147 11.03 13.43 0.26
N GLY A 148 11.81 12.34 0.27
CA GLY A 148 13.27 12.37 0.40
C GLY A 148 13.77 12.52 1.84
N ASP A 149 12.88 12.43 2.84
CA ASP A 149 13.22 12.52 4.26
C ASP A 149 13.51 11.13 4.84
N THR A 150 14.75 10.70 4.68
CA THR A 150 15.20 9.36 5.11
C THR A 150 15.27 9.20 6.63
N GLU A 151 15.57 10.26 7.39
CA GLU A 151 15.61 10.19 8.85
C GLU A 151 14.19 10.07 9.42
N ALA A 152 13.23 10.86 8.91
CA ALA A 152 11.83 10.70 9.29
C ALA A 152 11.29 9.31 8.96
N ALA A 153 11.69 8.73 7.82
CA ALA A 153 11.31 7.36 7.46
C ALA A 153 11.88 6.32 8.45
N LEU A 154 13.16 6.46 8.84
CA LEU A 154 13.77 5.59 9.86
C LEU A 154 13.05 5.69 11.21
N ASP A 155 12.70 6.90 11.66
CA ASP A 155 11.96 7.11 12.91
C ASP A 155 10.58 6.43 12.86
N LYS A 156 9.87 6.53 11.75
CA LYS A 156 8.56 5.89 11.56
C LYS A 156 8.66 4.36 11.57
N LEU A 157 9.63 3.80 10.85
CA LEU A 157 9.87 2.35 10.85
C LEU A 157 10.29 1.84 12.24
N GLN A 158 11.06 2.62 12.99
CA GLN A 158 11.41 2.29 14.37
C GLN A 158 10.18 2.28 15.28
N GLN A 159 9.25 3.22 15.11
CA GLN A 159 7.97 3.23 15.81
C GLN A 159 7.13 1.99 15.45
N ALA A 160 7.05 1.62 14.16
CA ALA A 160 6.36 0.42 13.70
C ALA A 160 6.92 -0.86 14.36
N ILE A 161 8.25 -1.00 14.43
CA ILE A 161 8.90 -2.12 15.13
C ILE A 161 8.57 -2.12 16.63
N THR A 162 8.46 -0.94 17.25
CA THR A 162 8.13 -0.83 18.67
C THR A 162 6.68 -1.22 18.93
N ALA A 163 5.76 -0.84 18.03
CA ALA A 163 4.34 -1.18 18.11
C ALA A 163 4.08 -2.67 17.82
N ALA A 164 4.82 -3.26 16.86
CA ALA A 164 4.72 -4.66 16.48
C ALA A 164 6.10 -5.34 16.43
N PRO A 165 6.67 -5.76 17.57
CA PRO A 165 8.03 -6.31 17.64
C PRO A 165 8.24 -7.60 16.84
N ASP A 166 7.17 -8.33 16.57
CA ASP A 166 7.17 -9.57 15.81
C ASP A 166 6.92 -9.36 14.29
N SER A 167 6.66 -8.12 13.86
CA SER A 167 6.51 -7.79 12.43
C SER A 167 7.85 -7.94 11.71
N ASP A 168 7.94 -8.93 10.81
CA ASP A 168 9.09 -9.06 9.93
C ASP A 168 9.10 -7.97 8.84
N ASP A 169 7.95 -7.41 8.50
CA ASP A 169 7.80 -6.43 7.43
C ASP A 169 8.41 -5.08 7.82
N ALA A 170 7.98 -4.49 8.94
CA ALA A 170 8.55 -3.24 9.44
C ALA A 170 10.05 -3.34 9.69
N ARG A 171 10.49 -4.47 10.25
CA ARG A 171 11.90 -4.74 10.51
C ARG A 171 12.72 -4.89 9.23
N PHE A 172 12.14 -5.54 8.22
CA PHE A 172 12.77 -5.67 6.90
C PHE A 172 12.98 -4.30 6.27
N ASP A 173 11.95 -3.46 6.24
CA ASP A 173 12.03 -2.14 5.62
C ASP A 173 13.02 -1.22 6.37
N TYR A 174 13.03 -1.27 7.69
CA TYR A 174 13.99 -0.54 8.53
C TYR A 174 15.44 -0.93 8.24
N ILE A 175 15.75 -2.23 8.29
CA ILE A 175 17.11 -2.73 8.07
C ILE A 175 17.53 -2.51 6.62
N LYS A 176 16.64 -2.74 5.65
CA LYS A 176 16.88 -2.47 4.24
C LYS A 176 17.29 -1.01 4.02
N LEU A 177 16.56 -0.07 4.64
CA LEU A 177 16.87 1.36 4.55
C LEU A 177 18.23 1.69 5.18
N LEU A 178 18.55 1.14 6.35
CA LEU A 178 19.87 1.30 6.98
C LEU A 178 21.00 0.83 6.06
N LEU A 179 20.84 -0.35 5.42
CA LEU A 179 21.83 -0.87 4.48
C LEU A 179 21.96 -0.01 3.23
N GLN A 180 20.85 0.54 2.72
CA GLN A 180 20.85 1.47 1.58
C GLN A 180 21.61 2.76 1.89
N LEU A 181 21.56 3.22 3.14
CA LEU A 181 22.26 4.40 3.64
C LEU A 181 23.73 4.11 4.04
N GLY A 182 24.21 2.86 3.91
CA GLY A 182 25.55 2.46 4.34
C GLY A 182 25.72 2.36 5.87
N ARG A 183 24.61 2.34 6.64
CA ARG A 183 24.61 2.21 8.11
C ARG A 183 24.65 0.75 8.53
N GLU A 184 25.73 0.04 8.14
CA GLU A 184 25.85 -1.41 8.30
C GLU A 184 25.85 -1.87 9.75
N ASP A 185 26.52 -1.13 10.65
CA ASP A 185 26.57 -1.47 12.07
C ASP A 185 25.20 -1.36 12.73
N ASP A 186 24.44 -0.32 12.39
CA ASP A 186 23.07 -0.14 12.87
C ASP A 186 22.14 -1.24 12.33
N ALA A 187 22.32 -1.63 11.08
CA ALA A 187 21.59 -2.73 10.47
C ALA A 187 21.86 -4.07 11.18
N LYS A 188 23.11 -4.35 11.55
CA LYS A 188 23.49 -5.55 12.32
C LYS A 188 22.87 -5.56 13.70
N VAL A 189 22.85 -4.42 14.39
CA VAL A 189 22.19 -4.26 15.70
C VAL A 189 20.68 -4.50 15.57
N ALA A 190 20.03 -3.92 14.57
CA ALA A 190 18.60 -4.09 14.33
C ALA A 190 18.21 -5.53 13.93
N PHE A 191 19.12 -6.26 13.28
CA PHE A 191 18.92 -7.65 12.85
C PHE A 191 19.16 -8.67 13.98
N ALA A 192 19.99 -8.36 14.95
CA ALA A 192 20.40 -9.29 16.01
C ALA A 192 19.23 -9.99 16.73
N PRO A 193 18.10 -9.31 17.09
CA PRO A 193 16.97 -9.98 17.75
C PRO A 193 16.29 -11.06 16.94
N VAL A 194 16.43 -11.03 15.61
CA VAL A 194 15.71 -11.92 14.69
C VAL A 194 16.63 -12.93 13.99
N ILE A 195 17.92 -12.93 14.29
CA ILE A 195 18.92 -13.78 13.61
C ILE A 195 18.58 -15.28 13.68
N ALA A 196 18.03 -15.73 14.82
CA ALA A 196 17.69 -17.15 15.00
C ALA A 196 16.53 -17.62 14.12
N ARG A 197 15.65 -16.70 13.70
CA ARG A 197 14.50 -17.00 12.84
C ARG A 197 14.71 -16.56 11.39
N ALA A 198 15.88 -16.03 11.04
CA ALA A 198 16.16 -15.53 9.69
C ALA A 198 15.93 -16.58 8.60
N GLY A 199 16.20 -17.86 8.87
CA GLY A 199 15.95 -18.95 7.92
C GLY A 199 14.48 -19.31 7.71
N LEU A 200 13.57 -18.82 8.54
CA LEU A 200 12.12 -19.08 8.47
C LEU A 200 11.37 -17.99 7.68
N SER A 201 11.96 -16.81 7.53
CA SER A 201 11.38 -15.67 6.83
C SER A 201 12.19 -15.36 5.56
N ARG A 202 11.50 -15.24 4.42
CA ARG A 202 12.15 -14.86 3.14
C ARG A 202 12.80 -13.47 3.23
N LYS A 203 12.10 -12.52 3.83
CA LYS A 203 12.57 -11.14 4.02
C LYS A 203 13.83 -11.11 4.89
N LEU A 204 13.80 -11.75 6.04
CA LEU A 204 14.98 -11.80 6.93
C LEU A 204 16.14 -12.57 6.30
N SER A 205 15.86 -13.65 5.56
CA SER A 205 16.87 -14.40 4.82
C SER A 205 17.52 -13.54 3.72
N ALA A 206 16.75 -12.69 3.05
CA ALA A 206 17.25 -11.78 2.03
C ALA A 206 18.19 -10.72 2.63
N LEU A 207 17.80 -10.11 3.76
CA LEU A 207 18.66 -9.17 4.49
C LEU A 207 19.96 -9.82 4.93
N LYS A 208 19.88 -11.05 5.48
CA LYS A 208 21.07 -11.80 5.86
C LYS A 208 22.00 -12.02 4.67
N SER A 209 21.47 -12.39 3.51
CA SER A 209 22.25 -12.58 2.29
C SER A 209 22.97 -11.31 1.84
N TRP A 210 22.33 -10.15 2.01
CA TRP A 210 22.97 -8.86 1.70
C TRP A 210 24.07 -8.53 2.69
N MET A 211 23.84 -8.68 4.00
CA MET A 211 24.86 -8.47 5.03
C MET A 211 26.06 -9.45 4.85
N ASP A 212 25.78 -10.73 4.54
CA ASP A 212 26.83 -11.70 4.23
C ASP A 212 27.65 -11.30 2.98
N ALA A 213 27.05 -10.61 2.03
CA ALA A 213 27.75 -10.07 0.86
C ALA A 213 28.63 -8.86 1.22
N LEU A 214 28.15 -7.97 2.09
CA LEU A 214 28.94 -6.85 2.62
C LEU A 214 30.12 -7.35 3.44
N ASP A 215 29.92 -8.30 4.36
CA ASP A 215 31.00 -8.91 5.14
C ASP A 215 32.02 -9.63 4.25
N PHE A 216 31.57 -10.27 3.16
CA PHE A 216 32.47 -10.87 2.19
C PHE A 216 33.39 -9.84 1.52
N VAL A 217 32.84 -8.70 1.09
CA VAL A 217 33.65 -7.63 0.50
C VAL A 217 34.62 -7.05 1.53
N ALA A 218 34.19 -6.83 2.76
CA ALA A 218 35.03 -6.29 3.82
C ALA A 218 36.18 -7.21 4.22
N THR A 219 35.99 -8.54 4.15
CA THR A 219 36.98 -9.53 4.64
C THR A 219 37.82 -10.18 3.55
N SER A 220 37.36 -10.17 2.30
CA SER A 220 38.06 -10.86 1.20
C SER A 220 39.09 -9.95 0.54
N ALA A 221 40.33 -10.41 0.45
CA ALA A 221 41.38 -9.73 -0.34
C ALA A 221 40.96 -9.54 -1.83
N SER A 222 40.12 -10.44 -2.36
CA SER A 222 39.58 -10.36 -3.71
C SER A 222 38.34 -9.46 -3.81
N GLY A 223 37.75 -9.08 -2.69
CA GLY A 223 36.52 -8.25 -2.64
C GLY A 223 36.80 -6.75 -2.38
N ALA A 224 38.00 -6.43 -1.92
CA ALA A 224 38.36 -5.09 -1.40
C ALA A 224 38.70 -4.05 -2.49
N GLY A 225 38.11 -4.10 -3.66
CA GLY A 225 38.41 -3.12 -4.70
C GLY A 225 37.35 -3.10 -5.78
N ASP A 226 37.54 -3.97 -6.77
CA ASP A 226 36.66 -4.08 -7.92
C ASP A 226 36.41 -5.56 -8.28
N THR A 227 35.70 -5.81 -9.38
CA THR A 227 35.44 -7.15 -9.87
C THR A 227 36.63 -7.79 -10.60
N GLY A 228 37.74 -7.05 -10.84
CA GLY A 228 38.87 -7.47 -11.65
C GLY A 228 39.45 -8.84 -11.30
N PRO A 229 39.71 -9.17 -10.02
CA PRO A 229 40.20 -10.50 -9.65
C PRO A 229 39.24 -11.64 -10.04
N PHE A 230 37.94 -11.43 -10.00
CA PHE A 230 36.96 -12.41 -10.44
C PHE A 230 36.89 -12.48 -11.96
N ASP A 231 36.96 -11.34 -12.65
CA ASP A 231 36.88 -11.24 -14.11
C ASP A 231 38.00 -11.97 -14.78
N VAL A 232 39.23 -11.91 -14.23
CA VAL A 232 40.41 -12.68 -14.73
C VAL A 232 40.13 -14.17 -14.64
N LYS A 233 39.70 -14.67 -13.48
CA LYS A 233 39.41 -16.11 -13.29
C LYS A 233 38.29 -16.60 -14.20
N ILE A 234 37.24 -15.79 -14.36
CA ILE A 234 36.10 -16.12 -15.23
C ILE A 234 36.51 -16.11 -16.71
N ALA A 235 37.45 -15.24 -17.10
CA ALA A 235 38.01 -15.23 -18.47
C ALA A 235 38.82 -16.48 -18.77
N GLU A 236 39.60 -16.95 -17.82
CA GLU A 236 40.38 -18.19 -17.92
C GLU A 236 39.49 -19.44 -17.90
N ASN A 237 38.50 -19.46 -17.00
CA ASN A 237 37.58 -20.58 -16.87
C ASN A 237 36.13 -20.07 -16.66
N LYS A 238 35.32 -20.12 -17.72
CA LYS A 238 33.91 -19.72 -17.68
C LYS A 238 33.03 -20.54 -16.71
N ARG A 239 33.53 -21.69 -16.22
CA ARG A 239 32.90 -22.56 -15.23
C ARG A 239 33.53 -22.40 -13.84
N ASP A 240 34.33 -21.41 -13.60
CA ASP A 240 34.75 -21.04 -12.26
C ASP A 240 33.59 -20.43 -11.50
N PHE A 241 32.75 -21.32 -10.95
CA PHE A 241 31.53 -20.89 -10.24
C PHE A 241 31.84 -20.17 -8.92
N ASP A 242 32.99 -20.47 -8.29
CA ASP A 242 33.41 -19.72 -7.10
C ASP A 242 33.75 -18.28 -7.44
N ALA A 243 34.47 -18.05 -8.54
CA ALA A 243 34.74 -16.69 -9.01
C ALA A 243 33.47 -15.95 -9.43
N ARG A 244 32.55 -16.61 -10.13
CA ARG A 244 31.26 -16.04 -10.53
C ARG A 244 30.38 -15.69 -9.33
N PHE A 245 30.30 -16.59 -8.37
CA PHE A 245 29.53 -16.33 -7.15
C PHE A 245 30.17 -15.24 -6.27
N GLY A 246 31.50 -15.19 -6.20
CA GLY A 246 32.25 -14.11 -5.56
C GLY A 246 31.93 -12.76 -6.22
N ARG A 247 31.94 -12.71 -7.58
CA ARG A 247 31.56 -11.52 -8.34
C ARG A 247 30.10 -11.12 -8.06
N ALA A 248 29.16 -12.08 -8.05
CA ALA A 248 27.76 -11.82 -7.75
C ALA A 248 27.58 -11.22 -6.34
N ARG A 249 28.30 -11.74 -5.32
CA ARG A 249 28.27 -11.16 -3.96
C ARG A 249 28.84 -9.75 -3.91
N TRP A 250 29.93 -9.48 -4.65
CA TRP A 250 30.45 -8.13 -4.79
C TRP A 250 29.42 -7.18 -5.39
N LEU A 251 28.72 -7.62 -6.44
CA LEU A 251 27.64 -6.84 -7.09
C LEU A 251 26.48 -6.58 -6.14
N VAL A 252 26.08 -7.57 -5.33
CA VAL A 252 25.04 -7.42 -4.28
C VAL A 252 25.44 -6.39 -3.24
N ALA A 253 26.70 -6.46 -2.74
CA ALA A 253 27.21 -5.49 -1.77
C ALA A 253 27.18 -4.05 -2.30
N HIS A 254 27.35 -3.86 -3.61
CA HIS A 254 27.30 -2.56 -4.27
C HIS A 254 25.93 -2.24 -4.90
N GLN A 255 24.87 -2.96 -4.49
CA GLN A 255 23.47 -2.75 -4.94
C GLN A 255 23.29 -2.84 -6.46
N ARG A 256 24.21 -3.52 -7.17
CA ARG A 256 24.11 -3.80 -8.60
C ARG A 256 23.25 -5.05 -8.84
N TRP A 257 21.99 -4.96 -8.47
CA TRP A 257 21.07 -6.08 -8.38
C TRP A 257 20.91 -6.85 -9.71
N GLN A 258 20.74 -6.13 -10.81
CA GLN A 258 20.52 -6.74 -12.13
C GLN A 258 21.74 -7.50 -12.60
N ASP A 259 22.92 -6.89 -12.47
CA ASP A 259 24.18 -7.53 -12.84
C ASP A 259 24.45 -8.76 -11.98
N ALA A 260 24.13 -8.70 -10.69
CA ALA A 260 24.25 -9.85 -9.80
C ALA A 260 23.32 -11.00 -10.23
N MET A 261 22.07 -10.70 -10.56
CA MET A 261 21.11 -11.70 -11.02
C MET A 261 21.53 -12.31 -12.36
N ASP A 262 22.08 -11.53 -13.28
CA ASP A 262 22.58 -12.03 -14.56
C ASP A 262 23.75 -13.00 -14.35
N GLU A 263 24.67 -12.69 -13.44
CA GLU A 263 25.79 -13.57 -13.10
C GLU A 263 25.32 -14.88 -12.45
N LEU A 264 24.33 -14.79 -11.55
CA LEU A 264 23.76 -15.98 -10.90
C LEU A 264 23.01 -16.88 -11.88
N LEU A 265 22.32 -16.29 -12.88
CA LEU A 265 21.71 -17.07 -13.95
C LEU A 265 22.73 -17.83 -14.78
N ASP A 266 23.90 -17.26 -15.00
CA ASP A 266 25.00 -17.92 -15.70
C ASP A 266 25.49 -19.18 -14.96
N ILE A 267 25.50 -19.17 -13.63
CA ILE A 267 25.76 -20.35 -12.81
C ILE A 267 24.62 -21.37 -12.97
N LEU A 268 23.38 -20.92 -12.74
CA LEU A 268 22.19 -21.77 -12.74
C LEU A 268 21.93 -22.48 -14.08
N MET A 269 22.24 -21.83 -15.21
CA MET A 269 22.15 -22.44 -16.54
C MET A 269 23.13 -23.62 -16.73
N ARG A 270 24.23 -23.67 -15.97
CA ARG A 270 25.28 -24.68 -16.10
C ARG A 270 25.24 -25.73 -15.00
N ASP A 271 24.90 -25.33 -13.77
CA ASP A 271 24.75 -26.21 -12.62
C ASP A 271 23.74 -25.60 -11.62
N LYS A 272 22.54 -26.15 -11.59
CA LYS A 272 21.44 -25.68 -10.71
C LYS A 272 21.68 -26.02 -9.24
N THR A 273 22.49 -27.05 -8.98
CA THR A 273 22.70 -27.62 -7.63
C THR A 273 24.00 -27.17 -7.00
N TRP A 274 24.80 -26.40 -7.75
CA TRP A 274 26.11 -25.96 -7.28
C TRP A 274 26.05 -25.36 -5.88
N ASN A 275 26.93 -25.83 -5.01
CA ASN A 275 27.11 -25.38 -3.64
C ASN A 275 25.77 -25.26 -2.86
N ASP A 276 25.03 -26.36 -2.82
CA ASP A 276 23.73 -26.43 -2.14
C ASP A 276 22.74 -25.34 -2.61
N GLU A 277 22.62 -25.16 -3.92
CA GLU A 277 21.76 -24.15 -4.58
C GLU A 277 22.10 -22.70 -4.18
N ALA A 278 23.33 -22.40 -3.80
CA ALA A 278 23.74 -21.07 -3.33
C ALA A 278 23.37 -19.96 -4.32
N ALA A 279 23.56 -20.18 -5.62
CA ALA A 279 23.22 -19.23 -6.66
C ALA A 279 21.70 -18.94 -6.70
N ARG A 280 20.87 -19.97 -6.55
CA ARG A 280 19.41 -19.83 -6.51
C ARG A 280 18.95 -19.11 -5.24
N LYS A 281 19.52 -19.48 -4.08
CA LYS A 281 19.19 -18.84 -2.80
C LYS A 281 19.49 -17.35 -2.83
N LEU A 282 20.66 -16.95 -3.34
CA LEU A 282 21.04 -15.55 -3.47
C LEU A 282 20.17 -14.82 -4.51
N TYR A 283 19.83 -15.46 -5.63
CA TYR A 283 18.95 -14.87 -6.63
C TYR A 283 17.57 -14.56 -6.07
N VAL A 284 16.96 -15.50 -5.33
CA VAL A 284 15.66 -15.30 -4.69
C VAL A 284 15.74 -14.21 -3.62
N ALA A 285 16.86 -14.13 -2.88
CA ALA A 285 17.08 -13.06 -1.92
C ALA A 285 17.11 -11.68 -2.60
N ILE A 286 17.78 -11.55 -3.75
CA ILE A 286 17.80 -10.29 -4.51
C ILE A 286 16.39 -9.91 -4.96
N LEU A 287 15.60 -10.86 -5.47
CA LEU A 287 14.20 -10.57 -5.86
C LEU A 287 13.39 -10.00 -4.70
N GLU A 288 13.54 -10.53 -3.48
CA GLU A 288 12.88 -10.01 -2.29
C GLU A 288 13.35 -8.59 -1.94
N LEU A 289 14.68 -8.33 -2.07
CA LEU A 289 15.26 -7.02 -1.77
C LEU A 289 14.81 -5.92 -2.73
N ILE A 290 14.62 -6.24 -4.02
CA ILE A 290 14.24 -5.26 -5.04
C ILE A 290 12.73 -5.13 -5.21
N GLU A 291 11.94 -6.01 -4.60
CA GLU A 291 10.49 -5.91 -4.66
C GLU A 291 10.03 -4.61 -3.99
N PRO A 292 9.27 -3.75 -4.72
CA PRO A 292 8.75 -2.53 -4.12
C PRO A 292 7.69 -2.86 -3.06
N PRO A 293 7.44 -1.95 -2.11
CA PRO A 293 6.35 -2.11 -1.16
C PRO A 293 5.04 -2.36 -1.88
N ARG A 294 4.21 -3.27 -1.35
CA ARG A 294 2.92 -3.58 -1.97
C ARG A 294 2.00 -2.39 -1.88
N VAL A 295 1.53 -1.93 -3.03
CA VAL A 295 0.49 -0.89 -3.08
C VAL A 295 -0.81 -1.51 -2.58
N LYS A 296 -1.44 -0.88 -1.58
CA LYS A 296 -2.80 -1.25 -1.15
C LYS A 296 -3.75 -0.93 -2.30
N VAL A 297 -4.42 -1.93 -2.83
CA VAL A 297 -5.46 -1.80 -3.87
C VAL A 297 -6.81 -2.16 -3.28
N ALA A 298 -7.91 -1.71 -3.92
CA ALA A 298 -9.25 -2.03 -3.48
C ALA A 298 -9.50 -3.55 -3.45
N ASP A 299 -10.38 -4.00 -2.56
CA ASP A 299 -10.73 -5.41 -2.41
C ASP A 299 -11.09 -6.05 -3.75
N GLY A 300 -10.45 -7.21 -4.03
CA GLY A 300 -10.63 -7.94 -5.28
C GLY A 300 -9.73 -7.50 -6.44
N GLN A 301 -8.89 -6.48 -6.28
CA GLN A 301 -7.88 -6.11 -7.27
C GLN A 301 -6.53 -6.75 -6.95
N ILE A 302 -5.84 -7.23 -7.98
CA ILE A 302 -4.46 -7.72 -7.85
C ILE A 302 -3.52 -6.53 -8.06
N PRO A 303 -2.62 -6.22 -7.09
CA PRO A 303 -1.63 -5.16 -7.29
C PRO A 303 -0.79 -5.42 -8.54
N PRO A 304 -0.45 -4.38 -9.32
CA PRO A 304 0.44 -4.54 -10.46
C PRO A 304 1.80 -5.03 -9.99
N GLU A 305 2.29 -6.10 -10.63
CA GLU A 305 3.65 -6.60 -10.38
C GLU A 305 4.68 -5.64 -11.00
N ASP A 306 5.78 -5.39 -10.28
CA ASP A 306 6.87 -4.59 -10.82
C ASP A 306 7.46 -5.25 -12.09
N PRO A 307 7.60 -4.53 -13.22
CA PRO A 307 8.03 -5.10 -14.48
C PRO A 307 9.43 -5.73 -14.44
N LEU A 308 10.34 -5.18 -13.62
CA LEU A 308 11.70 -5.69 -13.45
C LEU A 308 11.66 -7.02 -12.69
N VAL A 309 10.97 -7.04 -11.55
CA VAL A 309 10.80 -8.24 -10.73
C VAL A 309 10.12 -9.35 -11.54
N ALA A 310 9.04 -9.04 -12.24
CA ALA A 310 8.33 -9.98 -13.12
C ALA A 310 9.24 -10.58 -14.20
N THR A 311 10.12 -9.75 -14.78
CA THR A 311 11.07 -10.20 -15.82
C THR A 311 12.08 -11.18 -15.24
N TYR A 312 12.68 -10.86 -14.09
CA TYR A 312 13.68 -11.73 -13.48
C TYR A 312 13.07 -12.99 -12.85
N ARG A 313 11.84 -12.94 -12.35
CA ARG A 313 11.08 -14.15 -11.94
C ARG A 313 10.86 -15.10 -13.12
N ARG A 314 10.47 -14.59 -14.29
CA ARG A 314 10.30 -15.42 -15.51
C ARG A 314 11.61 -16.02 -15.97
N ARG A 315 12.73 -15.25 -15.95
CA ARG A 315 14.05 -15.75 -16.33
C ARG A 315 14.49 -16.89 -15.41
N LEU A 316 14.31 -16.74 -14.09
CA LEU A 316 14.60 -17.80 -13.13
C LEU A 316 13.77 -19.06 -13.40
N SER A 317 12.47 -18.91 -13.59
CA SER A 317 11.55 -20.03 -13.87
C SER A 317 11.94 -20.77 -15.14
N SER A 318 12.31 -20.04 -16.20
CA SER A 318 12.79 -20.63 -17.45
C SER A 318 14.06 -21.47 -17.26
N VAL A 319 15.00 -21.01 -16.44
CA VAL A 319 16.25 -21.75 -16.17
C VAL A 319 16.02 -22.94 -15.25
N VAL A 320 15.17 -22.81 -14.23
CA VAL A 320 14.92 -23.88 -13.25
C VAL A 320 14.11 -25.04 -13.85
N LEU A 321 13.18 -24.74 -14.75
CA LEU A 321 12.27 -25.72 -15.38
C LEU A 321 12.87 -26.38 -16.65
N SER A 322 13.94 -25.84 -17.22
CA SER A 322 14.68 -26.44 -18.34
C SER A 322 15.67 -27.49 -17.85
#